data_824f1301ada123e7c8ea4e11e63dfa6f
#
_entry.id   824f1301ada123e7c8ea4e11e63dfa6f
#
_cell.length_a   1.000
_cell.length_b   1.000
_cell.length_c   1.000
_cell.angle_alpha   90.00
_cell.angle_beta   90.00
_cell.angle_gamma   90.00
#
_symmetry.space_group_name_H-M   'P 1'
#
loop_
_entity.id
_entity.type
_entity.pdbx_description
1 polymer ?
#
loop_
_entity_poly.entity_id
_entity_poly.type
_entity_poly.pdbx_seq_one_letter_code
_entity_poly.pdbx_strand_id
1 'polypeptide(L)'
;SALVYRGMDIGSAKPTSAELQTAPHHLIDIRAINEPYSAADFVADASRLVREIRARGRLPLIVGGTMLYAKAIREGIDEMPSTSPEVRSAVAAEGAAKGWPAMHAELAKIDPAAAERLAPNDKQRIGRALEVFRMTGKPLSHFHRKAPHPAFPMLTAALVPEDRAALHERIEERFDAMLAAGLLDEVRQLMAEPGFDANSPAMRAVGYRQAVQFFGRPHELCGISFGRHRRYASAR
;
A
#
# COMPACT_ATOMS: atom_id res chain seq x y z
N SER A 1 2.29 6.40 1.74
CA SER A 1 1.80 6.07 0.39
C SER A 1 0.38 6.56 0.13
N ALA A 2 -0.47 6.71 1.14
CA ALA A 2 -1.83 7.23 0.94
C ALA A 2 -1.89 8.67 0.45
N LEU A 3 -0.85 9.46 0.64
CA LEU A 3 -0.74 10.85 0.19
C LEU A 3 -0.90 11.03 -1.33
N VAL A 4 -0.70 9.98 -2.11
CA VAL A 4 -0.84 10.03 -3.58
C VAL A 4 -2.29 10.19 -4.04
N TYR A 5 -3.27 9.86 -3.18
CA TYR A 5 -4.68 9.85 -3.52
C TYR A 5 -5.35 11.20 -3.21
N ARG A 6 -6.06 11.76 -4.20
CA ARG A 6 -6.88 12.95 -4.03
C ARG A 6 -8.01 12.70 -3.04
N GLY A 7 -8.30 13.69 -2.18
CA GLY A 7 -9.37 13.62 -1.19
C GLY A 7 -9.08 12.78 0.04
N MET A 8 -7.93 12.11 0.11
CA MET A 8 -7.46 11.41 1.31
C MET A 8 -6.51 12.33 2.10
N ASP A 9 -7.04 13.28 2.84
CA ASP A 9 -6.26 14.38 3.44
C ASP A 9 -6.04 14.18 4.93
N ILE A 10 -7.11 14.06 5.69
CA ILE A 10 -7.09 13.94 7.15
C ILE A 10 -6.46 12.61 7.56
N GLY A 11 -7.02 11.49 7.09
CA GLY A 11 -6.57 10.16 7.49
C GLY A 11 -5.20 9.77 6.96
N SER A 12 -4.70 10.44 5.94
CA SER A 12 -3.33 10.27 5.44
C SER A 12 -2.33 11.21 6.11
N ALA A 13 -2.79 12.19 6.90
CA ALA A 13 -2.04 13.32 7.42
C ALA A 13 -1.28 14.04 6.31
N LYS A 14 -1.99 14.41 5.26
CA LYS A 14 -1.44 15.17 4.14
C LYS A 14 -0.92 16.52 4.65
N PRO A 15 0.23 17.00 4.14
CA PRO A 15 0.77 18.30 4.55
C PRO A 15 -0.22 19.42 4.24
N THR A 16 -0.31 20.35 5.16
CA THR A 16 -1.10 21.57 5.01
C THR A 16 -0.50 22.51 3.94
N SER A 17 -1.29 23.47 3.48
CA SER A 17 -0.82 24.50 2.55
C SER A 17 0.39 25.27 3.09
N ALA A 18 0.46 25.52 4.41
CA ALA A 18 1.59 26.19 5.04
C ALA A 18 2.88 25.33 5.01
N GLU A 19 2.75 24.03 5.27
CA GLU A 19 3.87 23.09 5.16
C GLU A 19 4.37 22.93 3.72
N LEU A 20 3.45 22.88 2.75
CA LEU A 20 3.79 22.84 1.33
C LEU A 20 4.53 24.10 0.85
N GLN A 21 4.24 25.26 1.44
CA GLN A 21 4.96 26.50 1.16
C GLN A 21 6.37 26.51 1.76
N THR A 22 6.57 25.83 2.89
CA THR A 22 7.88 25.75 3.55
C THR A 22 8.86 24.87 2.80
N ALA A 23 8.39 23.75 2.24
CA ALA A 23 9.21 22.85 1.46
C ALA A 23 8.41 22.25 0.29
N PRO A 24 8.96 22.20 -0.93
CA PRO A 24 8.30 21.54 -2.04
C PRO A 24 8.11 20.04 -1.77
N HIS A 25 6.86 19.60 -1.85
CA HIS A 25 6.52 18.19 -1.74
C HIS A 25 6.10 17.66 -3.13
N HIS A 26 6.38 16.40 -3.36
CA HIS A 26 6.04 15.70 -4.60
C HIS A 26 5.27 14.42 -4.29
N LEU A 27 4.58 13.87 -5.28
CA LEU A 27 3.78 12.64 -5.19
C LEU A 27 2.60 12.78 -4.21
N ILE A 28 2.02 13.96 -4.15
CA ILE A 28 0.78 14.26 -3.43
C ILE A 28 -0.32 14.48 -4.47
N ASP A 29 -1.53 13.95 -4.24
CA ASP A 29 -2.72 14.15 -5.09
C ASP A 29 -2.56 13.78 -6.58
N ILE A 30 -1.75 12.78 -6.86
CA ILE A 30 -1.43 12.37 -8.24
C ILE A 30 -2.33 11.25 -8.78
N ARG A 31 -3.19 10.67 -7.94
CA ARG A 31 -4.11 9.57 -8.31
C ARG A 31 -5.51 9.81 -7.76
N ALA A 32 -6.52 9.33 -8.49
CA ALA A 32 -7.86 9.14 -7.93
C ALA A 32 -7.90 7.87 -7.05
N ILE A 33 -8.89 7.77 -6.17
CA ILE A 33 -8.99 6.62 -5.22
C ILE A 33 -9.20 5.26 -5.89
N ASN A 34 -9.70 5.26 -7.12
CA ASN A 34 -9.89 4.07 -7.95
C ASN A 34 -8.68 3.75 -8.85
N GLU A 35 -7.68 4.61 -8.92
CA GLU A 35 -6.47 4.42 -9.71
C GLU A 35 -5.40 3.69 -8.87
N PRO A 36 -4.85 2.58 -9.34
CA PRO A 36 -3.75 1.92 -8.63
C PRO A 36 -2.47 2.75 -8.72
N TYR A 37 -1.66 2.70 -7.66
CA TYR A 37 -0.30 3.24 -7.65
C TYR A 37 0.65 2.19 -7.08
N SER A 38 1.47 1.62 -7.94
CA SER A 38 2.34 0.49 -7.62
C SER A 38 3.71 0.94 -7.11
N ALA A 39 4.49 -0.02 -6.57
CA ALA A 39 5.88 0.25 -6.23
C ALA A 39 6.75 0.56 -7.46
N ALA A 40 6.39 0.03 -8.64
CA ALA A 40 7.08 0.35 -9.88
C ALA A 40 6.81 1.80 -10.32
N ASP A 41 5.55 2.26 -10.24
CA ASP A 41 5.19 3.65 -10.49
C ASP A 41 5.95 4.58 -9.56
N PHE A 42 6.00 4.23 -8.26
CA PHE A 42 6.76 5.00 -7.27
C PHE A 42 8.24 5.09 -7.63
N VAL A 43 8.90 3.99 -8.00
CA VAL A 43 10.32 3.99 -8.37
C VAL A 43 10.56 4.84 -9.62
N ALA A 44 9.71 4.75 -10.62
CA ALA A 44 9.80 5.55 -11.85
C ALA A 44 9.67 7.05 -11.56
N ASP A 45 8.61 7.43 -10.83
CA ASP A 45 8.36 8.82 -10.47
C ASP A 45 9.43 9.40 -9.55
N ALA A 46 9.82 8.66 -8.50
CA ALA A 46 10.88 9.09 -7.58
C ALA A 46 12.22 9.25 -8.30
N SER A 47 12.58 8.34 -9.21
CA SER A 47 13.81 8.42 -10.00
C SER A 47 13.83 9.65 -10.91
N ARG A 48 12.70 9.98 -11.53
CA ARG A 48 12.53 11.20 -12.34
C ARG A 48 12.70 12.44 -11.47
N LEU A 49 11.98 12.52 -10.35
CA LEU A 49 12.03 13.66 -9.44
C LEU A 49 13.41 13.88 -8.81
N VAL A 50 14.12 12.80 -8.45
CA VAL A 50 15.49 12.87 -7.93
C VAL A 50 16.42 13.54 -8.96
N ARG A 51 16.31 13.17 -10.25
CA ARG A 51 17.09 13.81 -11.32
C ARG A 51 16.75 15.29 -11.46
N GLU A 52 15.47 15.62 -11.48
CA GLU A 52 14.99 16.99 -11.62
C GLU A 52 15.41 17.90 -10.45
N ILE A 53 15.33 17.38 -9.21
CA ILE A 53 15.72 18.13 -8.00
C ILE A 53 17.24 18.35 -7.98
N ARG A 54 18.02 17.33 -8.33
CA ARG A 54 19.50 17.44 -8.42
C ARG A 54 19.92 18.41 -9.53
N ALA A 55 19.24 18.41 -10.67
CA ALA A 55 19.51 19.35 -11.75
C ALA A 55 19.32 20.82 -11.34
N ARG A 56 18.46 21.08 -10.34
CA ARG A 56 18.25 22.39 -9.74
C ARG A 56 19.24 22.71 -8.60
N GLY A 57 20.26 21.87 -8.39
CA GLY A 57 21.24 22.04 -7.30
C GLY A 57 20.65 21.80 -5.90
N ARG A 58 19.54 21.04 -5.79
CA ARG A 58 18.87 20.75 -4.52
C ARG A 58 19.05 19.30 -4.10
N LEU A 59 18.96 19.06 -2.79
CA LEU A 59 19.02 17.71 -2.21
C LEU A 59 17.62 17.07 -2.21
N PRO A 60 17.39 15.96 -2.92
CA PRO A 60 16.15 15.22 -2.83
C PRO A 60 16.10 14.42 -1.53
N LEU A 61 14.99 14.54 -0.80
CA LEU A 61 14.67 13.75 0.38
C LEU A 61 13.47 12.84 0.10
N ILE A 62 13.63 11.53 0.32
CA ILE A 62 12.53 10.58 0.27
C ILE A 62 12.12 10.27 1.71
N VAL A 63 10.92 10.67 2.09
CA VAL A 63 10.41 10.53 3.45
C VAL A 63 9.20 9.62 3.46
N GLY A 64 9.15 8.66 4.37
CA GLY A 64 7.99 7.79 4.53
C GLY A 64 8.27 6.48 5.23
N GLY A 65 7.20 5.73 5.55
CA GLY A 65 7.25 4.45 6.26
C GLY A 65 6.78 3.26 5.43
N THR A 66 6.54 3.42 4.11
CA THR A 66 6.08 2.30 3.27
C THR A 66 7.26 1.41 2.90
N MET A 67 7.40 0.31 3.66
CA MET A 67 8.54 -0.61 3.54
C MET A 67 8.71 -1.17 2.12
N LEU A 68 7.61 -1.42 1.39
CA LEU A 68 7.66 -1.89 0.00
C LEU A 68 8.31 -0.85 -0.92
N TYR A 69 8.00 0.43 -0.74
CA TYR A 69 8.60 1.51 -1.53
C TYR A 69 10.07 1.72 -1.18
N ALA A 70 10.39 1.70 0.13
CA ALA A 70 11.76 1.81 0.60
C ALA A 70 12.63 0.65 0.08
N LYS A 71 12.10 -0.58 0.09
CA LYS A 71 12.78 -1.75 -0.49
C LYS A 71 12.97 -1.60 -1.99
N ALA A 72 11.90 -1.27 -2.72
CA ALA A 72 11.92 -1.17 -4.18
C ALA A 72 12.94 -0.14 -4.69
N ILE A 73 13.10 1.00 -4.00
CA ILE A 73 14.03 2.04 -4.42
C ILE A 73 15.49 1.74 -4.03
N ARG A 74 15.69 1.05 -2.89
CA ARG A 74 17.02 0.68 -2.39
C ARG A 74 17.61 -0.54 -3.07
N GLU A 75 16.80 -1.53 -3.33
CA GLU A 75 17.23 -2.83 -3.84
C GLU A 75 16.90 -3.00 -5.32
N GLY A 76 16.10 -2.09 -5.86
CA GLY A 76 15.52 -2.22 -7.17
C GLY A 76 14.19 -3.01 -7.14
N ILE A 77 13.51 -3.02 -8.26
CA ILE A 77 12.29 -3.79 -8.46
C ILE A 77 12.43 -4.57 -9.76
N ASP A 78 12.03 -5.83 -9.71
CA ASP A 78 11.97 -6.65 -10.91
C ASP A 78 10.86 -6.14 -11.84
N GLU A 79 11.14 -6.13 -13.13
CA GLU A 79 10.15 -5.83 -14.16
C GLU A 79 9.14 -6.99 -14.23
N MET A 80 8.04 -6.83 -13.54
CA MET A 80 6.97 -7.82 -13.52
C MET A 80 5.93 -7.50 -14.60
N PRO A 81 5.47 -8.50 -15.36
CA PRO A 81 4.38 -8.31 -16.30
C PRO A 81 3.14 -7.73 -15.61
N SER A 82 2.49 -6.76 -16.21
CA SER A 82 1.17 -6.30 -15.77
C SER A 82 0.14 -7.41 -15.98
N THR A 83 -0.85 -7.48 -15.10
CA THR A 83 -1.95 -8.44 -15.24
C THR A 83 -3.25 -7.71 -15.54
N SER A 84 -4.04 -8.27 -16.45
CA SER A 84 -5.33 -7.67 -16.80
C SER A 84 -6.35 -7.81 -15.65
N PRO A 85 -7.32 -6.88 -15.55
CA PRO A 85 -8.39 -6.96 -14.56
C PRO A 85 -9.18 -8.27 -14.65
N GLU A 86 -9.37 -8.81 -15.85
CA GLU A 86 -10.13 -10.04 -16.11
C GLU A 86 -9.41 -11.25 -15.50
N VAL A 87 -8.10 -11.39 -15.75
CA VAL A 87 -7.28 -12.47 -15.17
C VAL A 87 -7.25 -12.37 -13.66
N ARG A 88 -7.11 -11.17 -13.12
CA ARG A 88 -7.15 -10.93 -11.68
C ARG A 88 -8.49 -11.33 -11.06
N SER A 89 -9.59 -10.94 -11.69
CA SER A 89 -10.94 -11.30 -11.24
C SER A 89 -11.16 -12.81 -11.29
N ALA A 90 -10.73 -13.47 -12.37
CA ALA A 90 -10.85 -14.93 -12.51
C ALA A 90 -10.05 -15.68 -11.42
N VAL A 91 -8.79 -15.28 -11.15
CA VAL A 91 -7.98 -15.89 -10.09
C VAL A 91 -8.60 -15.65 -8.71
N ALA A 92 -9.13 -14.47 -8.46
CA ALA A 92 -9.79 -14.15 -7.18
C ALA A 92 -11.07 -14.98 -6.98
N ALA A 93 -11.90 -15.13 -8.01
CA ALA A 93 -13.11 -15.95 -7.98
C ALA A 93 -12.78 -17.43 -7.74
N GLU A 94 -11.79 -17.95 -8.41
CA GLU A 94 -11.33 -19.33 -8.23
C GLU A 94 -10.78 -19.57 -6.82
N GLY A 95 -9.98 -18.63 -6.30
CA GLY A 95 -9.49 -18.68 -4.92
C GLY A 95 -10.60 -18.61 -3.88
N ALA A 96 -11.70 -17.89 -4.16
CA ALA A 96 -12.87 -17.86 -3.31
C ALA A 96 -13.63 -19.20 -3.34
N ALA A 97 -13.71 -19.86 -4.51
CA ALA A 97 -14.43 -21.12 -4.69
C ALA A 97 -13.67 -22.34 -4.17
N LYS A 98 -12.36 -22.46 -4.47
CA LYS A 98 -11.52 -23.61 -4.13
C LYS A 98 -10.81 -23.49 -2.78
N GLY A 99 -10.69 -22.27 -2.26
CA GLY A 99 -9.83 -21.95 -1.12
C GLY A 99 -8.35 -21.75 -1.49
N TRP A 100 -7.68 -20.88 -0.76
CA TRP A 100 -6.29 -20.50 -1.04
C TRP A 100 -5.28 -21.63 -0.83
N PRO A 101 -5.46 -22.57 0.11
CA PRO A 101 -4.59 -23.75 0.19
C PRO A 101 -4.60 -24.62 -1.08
N ALA A 102 -5.75 -24.75 -1.76
CA ALA A 102 -5.83 -25.48 -3.03
C ALA A 102 -5.13 -24.70 -4.16
N MET A 103 -5.29 -23.38 -4.21
CA MET A 103 -4.56 -22.50 -5.14
C MET A 103 -3.04 -22.52 -4.90
N HIS A 104 -2.61 -22.64 -3.64
CA HIS A 104 -1.21 -22.82 -3.29
C HIS A 104 -0.65 -24.15 -3.80
N ALA A 105 -1.42 -25.24 -3.67
CA ALA A 105 -1.04 -26.55 -4.23
C ALA A 105 -0.96 -26.53 -5.76
N GLU A 106 -1.81 -25.74 -6.44
CA GLU A 106 -1.71 -25.49 -7.88
C GLU A 106 -0.42 -24.72 -8.20
N LEU A 107 -0.14 -23.65 -7.46
CA LEU A 107 1.10 -22.88 -7.62
C LEU A 107 2.34 -23.75 -7.44
N ALA A 108 2.33 -24.68 -6.48
CA ALA A 108 3.47 -25.57 -6.22
C ALA A 108 3.83 -26.45 -7.44
N LYS A 109 2.88 -26.76 -8.32
CA LYS A 109 3.12 -27.51 -9.57
C LYS A 109 3.70 -26.62 -10.66
N ILE A 110 3.42 -25.32 -10.63
CA ILE A 110 3.79 -24.34 -11.66
C ILE A 110 5.11 -23.66 -11.29
N ASP A 111 5.23 -23.24 -10.03
CA ASP A 111 6.36 -22.49 -9.47
C ASP A 111 6.69 -22.99 -8.07
N PRO A 112 7.36 -24.17 -7.95
CA PRO A 112 7.73 -24.73 -6.66
C PRO A 112 8.54 -23.76 -5.79
N ALA A 113 9.45 -22.99 -6.42
CA ALA A 113 10.32 -22.04 -5.72
C ALA A 113 9.53 -20.85 -5.13
N ALA A 114 8.47 -20.42 -5.76
CA ALA A 114 7.58 -19.42 -5.18
C ALA A 114 6.70 -20.03 -4.09
N ALA A 115 6.13 -21.22 -4.31
CA ALA A 115 5.25 -21.87 -3.37
C ALA A 115 5.93 -22.18 -2.03
N GLU A 116 7.19 -22.64 -2.05
CA GLU A 116 7.95 -22.94 -0.83
C GLU A 116 8.08 -21.73 0.12
N ARG A 117 8.13 -20.52 -0.46
CA ARG A 117 8.29 -19.27 0.31
C ARG A 117 6.97 -18.65 0.77
N LEU A 118 5.84 -19.13 0.29
CA LEU A 118 4.53 -18.55 0.56
C LEU A 118 3.73 -19.42 1.52
N ALA A 119 3.07 -18.77 2.50
CA ALA A 119 2.11 -19.47 3.33
C ALA A 119 0.86 -19.87 2.48
N PRO A 120 0.24 -21.05 2.74
CA PRO A 120 -0.89 -21.56 1.97
C PRO A 120 -2.12 -20.63 1.93
N ASN A 121 -2.24 -19.70 2.88
CA ASN A 121 -3.32 -18.72 2.97
C ASN A 121 -2.92 -17.31 2.49
N ASP A 122 -1.73 -17.13 1.93
CA ASP A 122 -1.29 -15.83 1.38
C ASP A 122 -1.95 -15.57 0.01
N LYS A 123 -3.24 -15.23 0.06
CA LYS A 123 -4.07 -14.99 -1.12
C LYS A 123 -3.46 -13.97 -2.08
N GLN A 124 -2.79 -12.95 -1.55
CA GLN A 124 -2.28 -11.85 -2.38
C GLN A 124 -1.07 -12.29 -3.22
N ARG A 125 -0.12 -12.99 -2.60
CA ARG A 125 1.08 -13.44 -3.29
C ARG A 125 0.84 -14.67 -4.15
N ILE A 126 0.03 -15.61 -3.69
CA ILE A 126 -0.41 -16.77 -4.48
C ILE A 126 -1.20 -16.29 -5.70
N GLY A 127 -2.18 -15.40 -5.50
CA GLY A 127 -2.95 -14.82 -6.60
C GLY A 127 -2.04 -14.16 -7.62
N ARG A 128 -1.12 -13.30 -7.18
CA ARG A 128 -0.17 -12.63 -8.08
C ARG A 128 0.69 -13.60 -8.90
N ALA A 129 1.17 -14.66 -8.30
CA ALA A 129 1.99 -15.66 -9.01
C ALA A 129 1.19 -16.39 -10.09
N LEU A 130 -0.04 -16.78 -9.79
CA LEU A 130 -0.94 -17.43 -10.73
C LEU A 130 -1.39 -16.47 -11.84
N GLU A 131 -1.68 -15.20 -11.54
CA GLU A 131 -1.99 -14.17 -12.53
C GLU A 131 -0.86 -14.03 -13.56
N VAL A 132 0.39 -13.88 -13.07
CA VAL A 132 1.56 -13.76 -13.96
C VAL A 132 1.71 -14.98 -14.84
N PHE A 133 1.57 -16.18 -14.27
CA PHE A 133 1.66 -17.40 -15.06
C PHE A 133 0.56 -17.49 -16.13
N ARG A 134 -0.66 -17.15 -15.80
CA ARG A 134 -1.80 -17.19 -16.76
C ARG A 134 -1.64 -16.18 -17.91
N MET A 135 -1.02 -15.03 -17.61
CA MET A 135 -0.76 -14.01 -18.64
C MET A 135 0.41 -14.35 -19.55
N THR A 136 1.45 -15.00 -19.01
CA THR A 136 2.74 -15.11 -19.71
C THR A 136 3.16 -16.54 -20.04
N GLY A 137 2.53 -17.55 -19.44
CA GLY A 137 2.96 -18.94 -19.48
C GLY A 137 4.26 -19.22 -18.72
N LYS A 138 4.83 -18.22 -18.00
CA LYS A 138 6.08 -18.35 -17.25
C LYS A 138 5.83 -18.18 -15.75
N PRO A 139 6.50 -18.99 -14.89
CA PRO A 139 6.38 -18.85 -13.45
C PRO A 139 6.90 -17.49 -12.97
N LEU A 140 6.36 -16.98 -11.84
CA LEU A 140 6.76 -15.70 -11.28
C LEU A 140 8.26 -15.67 -10.94
N SER A 141 8.82 -16.78 -10.46
CA SER A 141 10.23 -16.92 -10.14
C SER A 141 11.16 -16.68 -11.34
N HIS A 142 10.67 -16.89 -12.58
CA HIS A 142 11.41 -16.61 -13.81
C HIS A 142 11.75 -15.12 -13.97
N PHE A 143 10.90 -14.23 -13.44
CA PHE A 143 11.05 -12.77 -13.54
C PHE A 143 11.89 -12.18 -12.40
N HIS A 144 12.19 -12.96 -11.36
CA HIS A 144 13.06 -12.50 -10.28
C HIS A 144 14.52 -12.47 -10.72
N ARG A 145 15.12 -11.29 -10.74
CA ARG A 145 16.55 -11.12 -11.01
C ARG A 145 17.38 -11.53 -9.77
N LYS A 146 18.54 -12.14 -10.02
CA LYS A 146 19.44 -12.57 -8.94
C LYS A 146 20.14 -11.40 -8.23
N ALA A 147 20.22 -10.22 -8.86
CA ALA A 147 20.86 -9.04 -8.33
C ALA A 147 20.12 -7.78 -8.80
N PRO A 148 19.07 -7.36 -8.10
CA PRO A 148 18.42 -6.08 -8.38
C PRO A 148 19.39 -4.93 -8.08
N HIS A 149 19.30 -3.86 -8.86
CA HIS A 149 20.14 -2.67 -8.69
C HIS A 149 19.30 -1.52 -8.14
N PRO A 150 19.83 -0.72 -7.18
CA PRO A 150 19.14 0.45 -6.69
C PRO A 150 18.90 1.45 -7.83
N ALA A 151 17.78 2.16 -7.76
CA ALA A 151 17.41 3.14 -8.78
C ALA A 151 18.44 4.29 -8.87
N PHE A 152 19.09 4.61 -7.77
CA PHE A 152 20.19 5.60 -7.64
C PHE A 152 20.89 5.43 -6.29
N PRO A 153 22.13 5.92 -6.14
CA PRO A 153 22.84 5.93 -4.87
C PRO A 153 22.12 6.81 -3.84
N MET A 154 21.95 6.30 -2.61
CA MET A 154 21.28 7.02 -1.53
C MET A 154 21.86 6.68 -0.16
N LEU A 155 21.77 7.62 0.77
CA LEU A 155 21.94 7.38 2.19
C LEU A 155 20.57 7.10 2.81
N THR A 156 20.51 6.15 3.73
CA THR A 156 19.26 5.81 4.43
C THR A 156 19.44 6.07 5.92
N ALA A 157 18.57 6.89 6.49
CA ALA A 157 18.45 7.09 7.93
C ALA A 157 17.11 6.49 8.41
N ALA A 158 17.15 5.68 9.46
CA ALA A 158 15.96 5.12 10.07
C ALA A 158 15.68 5.80 11.41
N LEU A 159 14.47 6.33 11.58
CA LEU A 159 13.97 6.82 12.85
C LEU A 159 13.23 5.69 13.55
N VAL A 160 13.86 5.10 14.55
CA VAL A 160 13.31 3.98 15.29
C VAL A 160 12.98 4.46 16.71
N PRO A 161 11.69 4.46 17.11
CA PRO A 161 11.33 4.78 18.49
C PRO A 161 11.89 3.74 19.45
N GLU A 162 12.53 4.18 20.52
CA GLU A 162 13.06 3.31 21.57
C GLU A 162 11.93 2.75 22.45
N ASP A 163 10.96 3.60 22.79
CA ASP A 163 9.81 3.25 23.61
C ASP A 163 8.57 3.00 22.75
N ARG A 164 8.12 1.74 22.72
CA ARG A 164 6.91 1.32 22.02
C ARG A 164 5.63 1.85 22.68
N ALA A 165 5.62 2.03 24.00
CA ALA A 165 4.45 2.53 24.70
C ALA A 165 4.21 4.01 24.32
N ALA A 166 5.24 4.83 24.36
CA ALA A 166 5.18 6.21 23.91
C ALA A 166 4.80 6.34 22.41
N LEU A 167 5.25 5.40 21.57
CA LEU A 167 4.82 5.37 20.18
C LEU A 167 3.32 5.08 20.05
N HIS A 168 2.80 4.13 20.83
CA HIS A 168 1.36 3.80 20.80
C HIS A 168 0.51 4.97 21.27
N GLU A 169 0.89 5.63 22.35
CA GLU A 169 0.20 6.83 22.86
C GLU A 169 0.11 7.92 21.77
N ARG A 170 1.23 8.24 21.12
CA ARG A 170 1.23 9.21 20.01
C ARG A 170 0.37 8.79 18.82
N ILE A 171 0.28 7.49 18.54
CA ILE A 171 -0.61 6.97 17.49
C ILE A 171 -2.08 7.17 17.88
N GLU A 172 -2.43 6.94 19.14
CA GLU A 172 -3.78 7.16 19.68
C GLU A 172 -4.16 8.65 19.59
N GLU A 173 -3.35 9.51 20.17
CA GLU A 173 -3.57 10.97 20.15
C GLU A 173 -3.75 11.48 18.72
N ARG A 174 -2.89 11.04 17.81
CA ARG A 174 -2.99 11.42 16.40
C ARG A 174 -4.29 10.93 15.76
N PHE A 175 -4.72 9.71 16.07
CA PHE A 175 -5.94 9.16 15.52
C PHE A 175 -7.18 9.88 16.08
N ASP A 176 -7.21 10.20 17.36
CA ASP A 176 -8.26 10.99 17.97
C ASP A 176 -8.34 12.41 17.36
N ALA A 177 -7.20 13.03 17.12
CA ALA A 177 -7.15 14.30 16.40
C ALA A 177 -7.69 14.20 14.97
N MET A 178 -7.42 13.11 14.23
CA MET A 178 -8.00 12.86 12.90
C MET A 178 -9.51 12.70 12.95
N LEU A 179 -10.04 11.99 13.96
CA LEU A 179 -11.48 11.85 14.16
C LEU A 179 -12.13 13.21 14.44
N ALA A 180 -11.54 14.00 15.33
CA ALA A 180 -12.00 15.35 15.66
C ALA A 180 -11.94 16.31 14.46
N ALA A 181 -10.95 16.12 13.57
CA ALA A 181 -10.81 16.90 12.32
C ALA A 181 -11.80 16.50 11.23
N GLY A 182 -12.61 15.44 11.40
CA GLY A 182 -13.64 15.03 10.45
C GLY A 182 -13.26 13.86 9.55
N LEU A 183 -12.37 12.98 9.97
CA LEU A 183 -11.98 11.77 9.18
C LEU A 183 -13.18 10.96 8.70
N LEU A 184 -14.23 10.81 9.53
CA LEU A 184 -15.41 10.05 9.13
C LEU A 184 -16.21 10.74 8.01
N ASP A 185 -16.26 12.06 8.01
CA ASP A 185 -16.94 12.81 6.96
C ASP A 185 -16.13 12.79 5.65
N GLU A 186 -14.80 12.86 5.74
CA GLU A 186 -13.90 12.64 4.59
C GLU A 186 -14.17 11.27 3.96
N VAL A 187 -14.25 10.21 4.77
CA VAL A 187 -14.52 8.85 4.25
C VAL A 187 -15.91 8.75 3.62
N ARG A 188 -16.96 9.37 4.20
CA ARG A 188 -18.30 9.41 3.58
C ARG A 188 -18.29 10.08 2.21
N GLN A 189 -17.54 11.18 2.07
CA GLN A 189 -17.41 11.88 0.79
C GLN A 189 -16.72 10.99 -0.25
N LEU A 190 -15.63 10.32 0.12
CA LEU A 190 -14.94 9.37 -0.74
C LEU A 190 -15.83 8.18 -1.16
N MET A 191 -16.68 7.70 -0.24
CA MET A 191 -17.62 6.61 -0.54
C MET A 191 -18.74 7.04 -1.51
N ALA A 192 -19.00 8.32 -1.64
CA ALA A 192 -19.97 8.88 -2.57
C ALA A 192 -19.38 9.15 -3.97
N GLU A 193 -18.06 9.04 -4.13
CA GLU A 193 -17.43 9.27 -5.43
C GLU A 193 -17.78 8.19 -6.46
N PRO A 194 -17.99 8.58 -7.74
CA PRO A 194 -18.20 7.62 -8.82
C PRO A 194 -17.05 6.61 -8.94
N GLY A 195 -17.36 5.33 -8.98
CA GLY A 195 -16.35 4.28 -9.10
C GLY A 195 -15.66 3.92 -7.78
N PHE A 196 -16.22 4.33 -6.63
CA PHE A 196 -15.73 3.89 -5.33
C PHE A 196 -15.70 2.35 -5.23
N ASP A 197 -14.56 1.82 -4.80
CA ASP A 197 -14.39 0.41 -4.45
C ASP A 197 -13.76 0.28 -3.07
N ALA A 198 -14.51 -0.30 -2.13
CA ALA A 198 -14.06 -0.57 -0.77
C ALA A 198 -12.81 -1.48 -0.69
N ASN A 199 -12.53 -2.24 -1.76
CA ASN A 199 -11.37 -3.12 -1.86
C ASN A 199 -10.18 -2.48 -2.61
N SER A 200 -10.33 -1.25 -3.08
CA SER A 200 -9.27 -0.52 -3.78
C SER A 200 -8.00 -0.40 -2.92
N PRO A 201 -6.81 -0.27 -3.52
CA PRO A 201 -5.57 -0.04 -2.77
C PRO A 201 -5.64 1.18 -1.86
N ALA A 202 -6.33 2.25 -2.25
CA ALA A 202 -6.55 3.45 -1.45
C ALA A 202 -7.29 3.13 -0.15
N MET A 203 -8.39 2.39 -0.24
CA MET A 203 -9.24 2.03 0.90
C MET A 203 -8.64 0.96 1.82
N ARG A 204 -7.51 0.37 1.46
CA ARG A 204 -6.74 -0.51 2.36
C ARG A 204 -5.88 0.26 3.35
N ALA A 205 -5.73 1.55 3.19
CA ALA A 205 -5.00 2.39 4.13
C ALA A 205 -5.60 2.29 5.54
N VAL A 206 -4.72 2.29 6.54
CA VAL A 206 -5.12 2.23 7.95
C VAL A 206 -5.92 3.50 8.29
N GLY A 207 -6.98 3.35 9.05
CA GLY A 207 -7.97 4.41 9.30
C GLY A 207 -9.12 4.33 8.30
N TYR A 208 -8.84 4.47 7.01
CA TYR A 208 -9.86 4.41 5.95
C TYR A 208 -10.56 3.07 5.88
N ARG A 209 -9.82 1.97 5.88
CA ARG A 209 -10.41 0.63 5.88
C ARG A 209 -11.37 0.41 7.05
N GLN A 210 -10.99 0.84 8.24
CA GLN A 210 -11.84 0.71 9.44
C GLN A 210 -13.07 1.59 9.34
N ALA A 211 -12.94 2.81 8.84
CA ALA A 211 -14.08 3.71 8.67
C ALA A 211 -15.06 3.20 7.60
N VAL A 212 -14.57 2.68 6.47
CA VAL A 212 -15.43 2.04 5.45
C VAL A 212 -16.16 0.82 6.03
N GLN A 213 -15.48 -0.03 6.81
CA GLN A 213 -16.12 -1.18 7.47
C GLN A 213 -17.18 -0.75 8.48
N PHE A 214 -16.95 0.34 9.19
CA PHE A 214 -17.91 0.92 10.12
C PHE A 214 -19.18 1.36 9.40
N PHE A 215 -19.09 2.09 8.30
CA PHE A 215 -20.26 2.52 7.52
C PHE A 215 -20.96 1.37 6.80
N GLY A 216 -20.28 0.27 6.49
CA GLY A 216 -20.87 -0.92 5.87
C GLY A 216 -21.65 -1.80 6.85
N ARG A 217 -21.69 -1.49 8.15
CA ARG A 217 -22.44 -2.25 9.18
C ARG A 217 -23.55 -1.38 9.80
N PRO A 218 -24.77 -1.40 9.26
CA PRO A 218 -25.82 -0.45 9.66
C PRO A 218 -26.40 -0.61 11.08
N HIS A 219 -25.99 -1.60 11.88
CA HIS A 219 -26.65 -1.95 13.13
C HIS A 219 -25.80 -2.02 14.41
N GLU A 220 -24.54 -1.65 14.37
CA GLU A 220 -23.69 -1.59 15.60
C GLU A 220 -23.34 -0.15 16.00
N LEU A 221 -24.35 0.68 16.27
CA LEU A 221 -24.18 2.07 16.74
C LEU A 221 -23.79 2.17 18.23
N CYS A 222 -23.49 1.08 18.90
CA CYS A 222 -23.10 1.10 20.30
C CYS A 222 -21.62 0.76 20.49
N GLY A 223 -20.81 1.78 20.69
CA GLY A 223 -19.44 1.67 21.17
C GLY A 223 -18.37 1.66 20.10
N ILE A 224 -18.16 2.81 19.43
CA ILE A 224 -16.86 3.09 18.82
C ILE A 224 -15.88 3.50 19.94
N SER A 225 -15.54 2.56 20.77
CA SER A 225 -14.17 2.41 21.22
C SER A 225 -13.51 1.64 20.10
N PHE A 226 -12.77 2.29 19.23
CA PHE A 226 -11.83 1.62 18.33
C PHE A 226 -11.00 0.73 19.24
N GLY A 227 -11.30 -0.56 19.24
CA GLY A 227 -10.93 -1.53 20.26
C GLY A 227 -9.50 -1.32 20.69
N ARG A 228 -9.35 -0.96 21.95
CA ARG A 228 -8.07 -0.76 22.60
C ARG A 228 -7.06 -1.80 22.09
N HIS A 229 -6.18 -1.33 21.23
CA HIS A 229 -4.77 -1.69 21.06
C HIS A 229 -4.28 -3.13 20.88
N ARG A 230 -5.09 -4.17 20.67
CA ARG A 230 -4.53 -5.52 20.49
C ARG A 230 -4.26 -5.96 19.06
N ARG A 231 -4.63 -5.17 18.02
CA ARG A 231 -4.48 -5.61 16.61
C ARG A 231 -3.34 -4.96 15.83
N TYR A 232 -2.69 -3.93 16.35
CA TYR A 232 -1.53 -3.33 15.69
C TYR A 232 -0.19 -3.96 16.08
N ALA A 233 -0.17 -4.77 17.15
CA ALA A 233 1.04 -5.41 17.65
C ALA A 233 1.36 -6.77 16.99
N SER A 234 0.51 -7.28 16.09
CA SER A 234 0.66 -8.63 15.52
C SER A 234 0.93 -8.68 14.01
N ALA A 235 1.30 -7.56 13.39
CA ALA A 235 1.82 -7.59 12.03
C ALA A 235 3.36 -7.61 12.10
N ARG A 236 3.89 -8.80 12.31
CA ARG A 236 5.28 -9.13 11.96
C ARG A 236 5.33 -9.59 10.52
#